data_ed8694ce48ee429284e2126d56abee0c
#
_entry.id   ed8694ce48ee429284e2126d56abee0c
#
_cell.length_a   1.000
_cell.length_b   1.000
_cell.length_c   1.000
_cell.angle_alpha   90.00
_cell.angle_beta   90.00
_cell.angle_gamma   90.00
#
_symmetry.space_group_name_H-M   'P 1'
#
loop_
_entity.id
_entity.type
_entity.pdbx_description
1 polymer ?
#
loop_
_entity_poly.entity_id
_entity_poly.type
_entity_poly.pdbx_seq_one_letter_code
_entity_poly.pdbx_strand_id
1 'polypeptide(L)'
;MPPEAAEGLAIQALTYLAEDPERLGRFLTVTGIGPGEIRAASAEPGFLAGVLAYLASDEQLAAGFAATAACGPADIARAHETLGGNPWERDVP
;
A
#
# COMPACT_ATOMS: atom_id res chain seq x y z
N MET A 1 -6.29 4.75 -13.34
CA MET A 1 -6.83 3.59 -12.60
C MET A 1 -8.01 4.04 -11.76
N PRO A 2 -9.15 3.35 -11.80
CA PRO A 2 -10.28 3.70 -10.95
C PRO A 2 -9.95 3.56 -9.46
N PRO A 3 -10.53 4.39 -8.59
CA PRO A 3 -10.25 4.28 -7.15
C PRO A 3 -10.53 2.88 -6.58
N GLU A 4 -11.56 2.24 -7.05
CA GLU A 4 -11.92 0.90 -6.59
C GLU A 4 -10.84 -0.12 -6.92
N ALA A 5 -10.26 -0.04 -8.11
CA ALA A 5 -9.19 -0.92 -8.52
C ALA A 5 -7.92 -0.64 -7.71
N ALA A 6 -7.65 0.65 -7.45
CA ALA A 6 -6.50 1.03 -6.64
C ALA A 6 -6.64 0.54 -5.19
N GLU A 7 -7.83 0.66 -4.62
CA GLU A 7 -8.11 0.15 -3.28
C GLU A 7 -7.95 -1.36 -3.22
N GLY A 8 -8.47 -2.06 -4.23
CA GLY A 8 -8.34 -3.52 -4.32
C GLY A 8 -6.88 -3.94 -4.37
N LEU A 9 -6.07 -3.24 -5.16
CA LEU A 9 -4.64 -3.55 -5.25
C LEU A 9 -3.94 -3.29 -3.92
N ALA A 10 -4.29 -2.19 -3.24
CA ALA A 10 -3.71 -1.87 -1.94
C ALA A 10 -4.07 -2.92 -0.89
N ILE A 11 -5.30 -3.42 -0.91
CA ILE A 11 -5.74 -4.47 0.00
C ILE A 11 -5.01 -5.78 -0.29
N GLN A 12 -4.80 -6.10 -1.56
CA GLN A 12 -3.98 -7.25 -1.93
C GLN A 12 -2.55 -7.09 -1.42
N ALA A 13 -2.00 -5.88 -1.50
CA ALA A 13 -0.67 -5.60 -0.99
C ALA A 13 -0.61 -5.79 0.53
N LEU A 14 -1.61 -5.32 1.24
CA LEU A 14 -1.69 -5.50 2.68
C LEU A 14 -1.77 -6.99 3.05
N THR A 15 -2.57 -7.75 2.31
CA THR A 15 -2.68 -9.19 2.49
C THR A 15 -1.33 -9.88 2.24
N TYR A 16 -0.63 -9.46 1.21
CA TYR A 16 0.70 -9.98 0.91
C TYR A 16 1.67 -9.74 2.06
N LEU A 17 1.65 -8.55 2.64
CA LEU A 17 2.47 -8.25 3.81
C LEU A 17 2.08 -9.12 5.00
N ALA A 18 0.79 -9.32 5.19
CA ALA A 18 0.28 -10.08 6.33
C ALA A 18 0.56 -11.59 6.24
N GLU A 19 0.84 -12.10 5.05
CA GLU A 19 1.19 -13.51 4.87
C GLU A 19 2.52 -13.86 5.51
N ASP A 20 3.39 -12.88 5.72
CA ASP A 20 4.69 -13.08 6.35
C ASP A 20 4.75 -12.21 7.61
N PRO A 21 4.81 -12.83 8.81
CA PRO A 21 4.83 -12.07 10.06
C PRO A 21 5.98 -11.08 10.15
N GLU A 22 7.13 -11.38 9.57
CA GLU A 22 8.27 -10.47 9.60
C GLU A 22 8.00 -9.23 8.74
N ARG A 23 7.41 -9.43 7.55
CA ARG A 23 7.04 -8.32 6.70
C ARG A 23 6.01 -7.43 7.38
N LEU A 24 5.00 -8.05 7.94
CA LEU A 24 3.94 -7.30 8.63
C LEU A 24 4.49 -6.54 9.82
N GLY A 25 5.33 -7.19 10.63
CA GLY A 25 5.94 -6.55 11.79
C GLY A 25 6.78 -5.34 11.40
N ARG A 26 7.54 -5.45 10.33
CA ARG A 26 8.35 -4.33 9.83
C ARG A 26 7.47 -3.18 9.35
N PHE A 27 6.41 -3.51 8.63
CA PHE A 27 5.45 -2.50 8.17
C PHE A 27 4.81 -1.76 9.34
N LEU A 28 4.37 -2.50 10.37
CA LEU A 28 3.77 -1.91 11.55
C LEU A 28 4.75 -1.02 12.30
N THR A 29 6.01 -1.42 12.37
CA THR A 29 7.04 -0.62 13.02
C THR A 29 7.27 0.70 12.28
N VAL A 30 7.34 0.64 10.95
CA VAL A 30 7.58 1.83 10.12
C VAL A 30 6.40 2.79 10.18
N THR A 31 5.18 2.27 10.15
CA THR A 31 3.98 3.11 10.14
C THR A 31 3.51 3.53 11.52
N GLY A 32 3.95 2.84 12.56
CA GLY A 32 3.50 3.12 13.92
C GLY A 32 2.08 2.64 14.21
N ILE A 33 1.50 1.83 13.34
CA ILE A 33 0.14 1.33 13.51
C ILE A 33 0.16 0.04 14.32
N GLY A 34 -0.72 -0.06 15.30
CA GLY A 34 -0.86 -1.28 16.08
C GLY A 34 -1.63 -2.36 15.32
N PRO A 35 -1.37 -3.66 15.64
CA PRO A 35 -2.04 -4.76 14.94
C PRO A 35 -3.56 -4.68 15.00
N GLY A 36 -4.10 -4.19 16.10
CA GLY A 36 -5.55 -4.07 16.24
C GLY A 36 -6.17 -2.92 15.47
N GLU A 37 -5.35 -2.02 14.95
CA GLU A 37 -5.82 -0.84 14.23
C GLU A 37 -5.89 -1.05 12.71
N ILE A 38 -5.28 -2.13 12.22
CA ILE A 38 -5.19 -2.37 10.77
C ILE A 38 -6.57 -2.42 10.12
N ARG A 39 -7.51 -3.10 10.76
CA ARG A 39 -8.84 -3.27 10.17
C ARG A 39 -9.54 -1.92 9.98
N ALA A 40 -9.50 -1.07 10.99
CA ALA A 40 -10.10 0.26 10.89
C ALA A 40 -9.34 1.13 9.89
N ALA A 41 -8.01 1.05 9.92
CA ALA A 41 -7.18 1.83 9.02
C ALA A 41 -7.38 1.44 7.55
N SER A 42 -7.65 0.17 7.27
CA SER A 42 -7.81 -0.32 5.90
C SER A 42 -9.01 0.30 5.18
N ALA A 43 -9.91 0.95 5.91
CA ALA A 43 -11.02 1.68 5.32
C ALA A 43 -10.62 3.09 4.86
N GLU A 44 -9.43 3.55 5.23
CA GLU A 44 -8.99 4.89 4.90
C GLU A 44 -8.08 4.91 3.66
N PRO A 45 -8.43 5.73 2.64
CA PRO A 45 -7.59 5.81 1.43
C PRO A 45 -6.16 6.24 1.72
N GLY A 46 -5.95 7.11 2.71
CA GLY A 46 -4.63 7.55 3.10
C GLY A 46 -3.75 6.42 3.60
N PHE A 47 -4.34 5.50 4.38
CA PHE A 47 -3.62 4.33 4.84
C PHE A 47 -3.28 3.40 3.67
N LEU A 48 -4.23 3.18 2.77
CA LEU A 48 -4.02 2.32 1.61
C LEU A 48 -2.94 2.89 0.69
N ALA A 49 -2.93 4.20 0.50
CA ALA A 49 -1.85 4.85 -0.24
C ALA A 49 -0.50 4.62 0.43
N GLY A 50 -0.47 4.67 1.77
CA GLY A 50 0.72 4.39 2.54
C GLY A 50 1.23 2.97 2.38
N VAL A 51 0.32 2.00 2.29
CA VAL A 51 0.69 0.59 2.03
C VAL A 51 1.42 0.48 0.71
N LEU A 52 0.88 1.12 -0.33
CA LEU A 52 1.48 1.08 -1.66
C LEU A 52 2.82 1.82 -1.68
N ALA A 53 2.93 2.94 -0.98
CA ALA A 53 4.18 3.68 -0.88
C ALA A 53 5.26 2.85 -0.18
N TYR A 54 4.90 2.18 0.89
CA TYR A 54 5.83 1.31 1.61
C TYR A 54 6.32 0.19 0.69
N LEU A 55 5.40 -0.43 -0.04
CA LEU A 55 5.73 -1.50 -0.98
C LEU A 55 6.69 -1.00 -2.06
N ALA A 56 6.40 0.18 -2.62
CA ALA A 56 7.21 0.75 -3.70
C ALA A 56 8.59 1.20 -3.23
N SER A 57 8.78 1.42 -1.94
CA SER A 57 10.07 1.84 -1.41
C SER A 57 11.11 0.71 -1.35
N ASP A 58 10.68 -0.53 -1.53
CA ASP A 58 11.56 -1.70 -1.50
C ASP A 58 11.35 -2.49 -2.80
N GLU A 59 12.37 -2.49 -3.67
CA GLU A 59 12.29 -3.14 -4.97
C GLU A 59 11.99 -4.64 -4.88
N GLN A 60 12.60 -5.32 -3.93
CA GLN A 60 12.39 -6.76 -3.77
C GLN A 60 10.97 -7.05 -3.31
N LEU A 61 10.47 -6.24 -2.40
CA LEU A 61 9.12 -6.39 -1.89
C LEU A 61 8.10 -6.11 -3.01
N ALA A 62 8.32 -5.03 -3.75
CA ALA A 62 7.44 -4.68 -4.87
C ALA A 62 7.45 -5.76 -5.95
N ALA A 63 8.62 -6.29 -6.27
CA ALA A 63 8.74 -7.35 -7.29
C ALA A 63 8.03 -8.62 -6.84
N GLY A 64 8.18 -9.00 -5.57
CA GLY A 64 7.50 -10.18 -5.02
C GLY A 64 5.99 -10.04 -5.05
N PHE A 65 5.51 -8.88 -4.66
CA PHE A 65 4.08 -8.60 -4.71
C PHE A 65 3.56 -8.58 -6.15
N ALA A 66 4.27 -7.92 -7.05
CA ALA A 66 3.86 -7.82 -8.45
C ALA A 66 3.73 -9.21 -9.08
N ALA A 67 4.65 -10.10 -8.78
CA ALA A 67 4.59 -11.48 -9.27
C ALA A 67 3.37 -12.21 -8.71
N THR A 68 3.07 -12.03 -7.43
CA THR A 68 1.94 -12.67 -6.77
C THR A 68 0.60 -12.13 -7.28
N ALA A 69 0.52 -10.83 -7.47
CA ALA A 69 -0.71 -10.17 -7.90
C ALA A 69 -0.87 -10.13 -9.43
N ALA A 70 0.10 -10.65 -10.16
CA ALA A 70 0.12 -10.63 -11.61
C ALA A 70 -0.01 -9.20 -12.17
N CYS A 71 0.70 -8.26 -11.55
CA CYS A 71 0.71 -6.87 -12.00
C CYS A 71 2.15 -6.39 -12.18
N GLY A 72 2.31 -5.21 -12.76
CA GLY A 72 3.62 -4.61 -12.94
C GLY A 72 3.90 -3.51 -11.92
N PRO A 73 5.17 -3.08 -11.79
CA PRO A 73 5.51 -1.97 -10.89
C PRO A 73 4.76 -0.69 -11.23
N ALA A 74 4.44 -0.45 -12.50
CA ALA A 74 3.68 0.71 -12.92
C ALA A 74 2.26 0.71 -12.33
N ASP A 75 1.67 -0.46 -12.14
CA ASP A 75 0.34 -0.56 -11.55
C ASP A 75 0.35 -0.14 -10.10
N ILE A 76 1.41 -0.49 -9.38
CA ILE A 76 1.58 -0.07 -7.98
C ILE A 76 1.67 1.46 -7.91
N ALA A 77 2.45 2.07 -8.79
CA ALA A 77 2.60 3.52 -8.83
C ALA A 77 1.28 4.22 -9.17
N ARG A 78 0.55 3.68 -10.14
CA ARG A 78 -0.75 4.23 -10.53
C ARG A 78 -1.76 4.16 -9.39
N ALA A 79 -1.78 3.04 -8.70
CA ALA A 79 -2.69 2.86 -7.57
C ALA A 79 -2.35 3.85 -6.46
N HIS A 80 -1.07 4.04 -6.17
CA HIS A 80 -0.62 5.01 -5.18
C HIS A 80 -1.09 6.42 -5.55
N GLU A 81 -0.90 6.82 -6.80
CA GLU A 81 -1.35 8.13 -7.27
C GLU A 81 -2.86 8.28 -7.17
N THR A 82 -3.61 7.24 -7.52
CA THR A 82 -5.06 7.26 -7.49
C THR A 82 -5.59 7.44 -6.07
N LEU A 83 -4.96 6.79 -5.09
CA LEU A 83 -5.44 6.82 -3.72
C LEU A 83 -5.03 8.07 -2.96
N GLY A 84 -4.15 8.87 -3.49
CA GLY A 84 -3.87 10.10 -2.80
C GLY A 84 -2.56 10.77 -3.15
N GLY A 85 -1.63 10.04 -3.73
CA GLY A 85 -0.32 10.61 -4.02
C GLY A 85 0.29 11.24 -2.77
N ASN A 86 0.91 12.37 -2.95
CA ASN A 86 1.46 13.14 -1.85
C ASN A 86 0.42 14.14 -1.36
N PRO A 87 -0.05 14.04 -0.11
CA PRO A 87 -1.08 14.93 0.39
C PRO A 87 -0.76 16.41 0.25
N TRP A 88 0.51 16.78 0.39
CA TRP A 88 0.91 18.18 0.27
C TRP A 88 0.81 18.71 -1.16
N GLU A 89 0.78 17.87 -2.17
CA GLU A 89 0.59 18.31 -3.54
C GLU A 89 -0.80 18.87 -3.77
N ARG A 90 -1.78 18.39 -3.01
CA ARG A 90 -3.15 18.88 -3.12
C ARG A 90 -3.32 20.28 -2.56
N ASP A 91 -2.46 20.62 -1.61
CA ASP A 91 -2.53 21.91 -0.94
C ASP A 91 -1.70 22.98 -1.64
N VAL A 92 -1.01 22.62 -2.69
CA VAL A 92 -0.25 23.59 -3.48
C VAL A 92 -1.21 24.33 -4.39
N PRO A 93 -1.30 25.66 -4.24
CA PRO A 93 -2.21 26.47 -5.06
C PRO A 93 -1.83 26.46 -6.53
#